data_673de1999d57f6ec5f6e9d7b8d4906af
#
_entry.id   673de1999d57f6ec5f6e9d7b8d4906af
#
_cell.length_a   1.000
_cell.length_b   1.000
_cell.length_c   1.000
_cell.angle_alpha   90.00
_cell.angle_beta   90.00
_cell.angle_gamma   90.00
#
_symmetry.space_group_name_H-M   'P 1'
#
loop_
_entity.id
_entity.type
_entity.pdbx_description
1 polymer ?
#
loop_
_entity_poly.entity_id
_entity_poly.type
_entity_poly.pdbx_seq_one_letter_code
_entity_poly.pdbx_strand_id
1 'polypeptide(L)'
;MTGTIIPVHVYGRYLMKLDDLVKGIAEGSDLSAAKARALIDRVFGDIGDAVARGEEVSLPGFGKFSSKARDARTGRNPRTGEAMEIAASTKMVFTPAKALKDKLSS
;
A
#
# COMPACT_ATOMS: atom_id res chain seq x y z
N MET A 1 11.26 -6.20 -25.55
CA MET A 1 10.81 -6.16 -25.35
C MET A 1 10.35 -6.05 -24.99
N THR A 2 10.14 -5.92 -24.85
CA THR A 2 9.75 -5.68 -24.48
C THR A 2 8.90 -5.59 -24.10
N GLY A 3 8.71 -5.66 -23.96
CA GLY A 3 8.04 -5.94 -23.49
C GLY A 3 6.94 -5.42 -23.01
N THR A 4 6.52 -5.10 -23.25
CA THR A 4 5.72 -4.42 -22.78
C THR A 4 4.49 -4.81 -22.80
N ILE A 5 4.05 -4.97 -22.13
CA ILE A 5 2.94 -5.34 -22.02
C ILE A 5 1.94 -4.62 -21.64
N ILE A 6 1.13 -4.50 -21.96
CA ILE A 6 0.17 -3.81 -21.69
C ILE A 6 -0.99 -4.34 -21.31
N PRO A 7 -1.33 -4.31 -20.45
CA PRO A 7 -2.42 -4.86 -20.00
C PRO A 7 -3.51 -4.10 -20.26
N VAL A 8 -3.61 -3.55 -20.39
CA VAL A 8 -4.51 -2.94 -20.55
C VAL A 8 -5.76 -3.01 -20.61
N HIS A 9 -6.41 -2.83 -20.26
CA HIS A 9 -7.63 -2.87 -20.26
C HIS A 9 -8.20 -1.72 -20.12
N VAL A 10 -8.64 -1.32 -20.89
CA VAL A 10 -9.26 -0.18 -21.02
C VAL A 10 -10.42 -0.11 -20.16
N TYR A 11 -11.21 -1.02 -20.08
CA TYR A 11 -12.35 -0.94 -19.25
C TYR A 11 -12.19 -1.69 -18.00
N GLY A 12 -11.37 -2.66 -18.02
CA GLY A 12 -11.15 -3.43 -16.84
C GLY A 12 -10.03 -2.89 -16.08
N ARG A 13 -9.55 -3.62 -15.15
CA ARG A 13 -8.42 -3.27 -14.41
C ARG A 13 -7.50 -4.39 -14.40
N TYR A 14 -6.25 -4.13 -14.55
CA TYR A 14 -5.25 -5.14 -14.35
C TYR A 14 -5.01 -5.25 -12.85
N LEU A 15 -5.17 -6.43 -12.31
CA LEU A 15 -4.93 -6.64 -10.88
C LEU A 15 -3.56 -7.26 -10.70
N MET A 16 -2.64 -6.49 -10.19
CA MET A 16 -1.31 -7.00 -9.90
C MET A 16 -1.32 -7.62 -8.51
N LYS A 17 -0.89 -8.86 -8.42
CA LYS A 17 -0.82 -9.56 -7.15
C LYS A 17 0.62 -9.73 -6.71
N LEU A 18 0.80 -10.21 -5.51
CA LEU A 18 2.12 -10.46 -4.99
C LEU A 18 2.94 -11.35 -5.92
N ASP A 19 2.31 -12.36 -6.50
CA ASP A 19 3.01 -13.26 -7.40
C ASP A 19 3.59 -12.55 -8.60
N ASP A 20 2.92 -11.51 -9.07
CA ASP A 20 3.43 -10.73 -10.20
C ASP A 20 4.69 -9.98 -9.82
N LEU A 21 4.73 -9.43 -8.61
CA LEU A 21 5.92 -8.75 -8.13
C LEU A 21 7.07 -9.74 -7.94
N VAL A 22 6.76 -10.89 -7.36
CA VAL A 22 7.77 -11.92 -7.14
C VAL A 22 8.38 -12.35 -8.47
N LYS A 23 7.53 -12.60 -9.46
CA LYS A 23 7.98 -13.03 -10.75
C LYS A 23 8.87 -11.98 -11.41
N GLY A 24 8.44 -10.72 -11.35
CA GLY A 24 9.22 -9.64 -11.93
C GLY A 24 10.59 -9.51 -11.31
N ILE A 25 10.68 -9.62 -9.99
CA ILE A 25 11.96 -9.52 -9.32
C ILE A 25 12.84 -10.72 -9.64
N ALA A 26 12.28 -11.92 -9.61
CA ALA A 26 13.06 -13.11 -9.90
C ALA A 26 13.61 -13.10 -11.33
N GLU A 27 12.80 -12.62 -12.27
CA GLU A 27 13.22 -12.56 -13.66
C GLU A 27 14.26 -11.47 -13.91
N GLY A 28 14.20 -10.39 -13.15
CA GLY A 28 15.12 -9.28 -13.34
C GLY A 28 16.36 -9.34 -12.48
N SER A 29 16.57 -10.43 -11.75
CA SER A 29 17.70 -10.54 -10.86
C SER A 29 18.13 -12.01 -10.78
N ASP A 30 19.14 -12.30 -9.99
CA ASP A 30 19.59 -13.66 -9.79
C ASP A 30 18.87 -14.37 -8.68
N LEU A 31 17.75 -13.82 -8.23
CA LEU A 31 17.03 -14.41 -7.12
C LEU A 31 16.02 -15.45 -7.58
N SER A 32 15.87 -16.49 -6.79
CA SER A 32 14.81 -17.45 -7.03
C SER A 32 13.48 -16.82 -6.65
N ALA A 33 12.39 -17.39 -7.11
CA ALA A 33 11.06 -16.89 -6.74
C ALA A 33 10.86 -16.96 -5.23
N ALA A 34 11.33 -18.03 -4.60
CA ALA A 34 11.19 -18.16 -3.15
C ALA A 34 11.94 -17.06 -2.41
N LYS A 35 13.15 -16.76 -2.85
CA LYS A 35 13.94 -15.71 -2.22
C LYS A 35 13.32 -14.34 -2.46
N ALA A 36 12.87 -14.10 -3.68
CA ALA A 36 12.22 -12.82 -4.02
C ALA A 36 10.99 -12.62 -3.13
N ARG A 37 10.19 -13.67 -2.97
CA ARG A 37 9.00 -13.56 -2.14
C ARG A 37 9.35 -13.27 -0.69
N ALA A 38 10.38 -13.93 -0.17
CA ALA A 38 10.80 -13.71 1.21
C ALA A 38 11.24 -12.27 1.43
N LEU A 39 11.95 -11.70 0.45
CA LEU A 39 12.40 -10.31 0.55
C LEU A 39 11.23 -9.33 0.50
N ILE A 40 10.28 -9.57 -0.38
CA ILE A 40 9.10 -8.71 -0.49
C ILE A 40 8.31 -8.76 0.81
N ASP A 41 8.08 -9.97 1.35
CA ASP A 41 7.35 -10.11 2.59
C ASP A 41 8.06 -9.39 3.72
N ARG A 42 9.39 -9.42 3.73
CA ARG A 42 10.15 -8.72 4.76
C ARG A 42 9.99 -7.22 4.66
N VAL A 43 10.06 -6.70 3.43
CA VAL A 43 9.92 -5.26 3.23
C VAL A 43 8.55 -4.77 3.68
N PHE A 44 7.49 -5.43 3.24
CA PHE A 44 6.15 -4.98 3.60
C PHE A 44 5.87 -5.25 5.08
N GLY A 45 6.39 -6.34 5.62
CA GLY A 45 6.24 -6.59 7.04
C GLY A 45 6.91 -5.52 7.88
N ASP A 46 8.10 -5.10 7.50
CA ASP A 46 8.81 -4.04 8.22
C ASP A 46 8.08 -2.71 8.12
N ILE A 47 7.52 -2.41 6.95
CA ILE A 47 6.74 -1.18 6.79
C ILE A 47 5.51 -1.21 7.70
N GLY A 48 4.80 -2.32 7.68
CA GLY A 48 3.62 -2.45 8.52
C GLY A 48 3.93 -2.32 10.00
N ASP A 49 5.01 -2.97 10.43
CA ASP A 49 5.41 -2.92 11.84
C ASP A 49 5.80 -1.50 12.25
N ALA A 50 6.53 -0.80 11.40
CA ALA A 50 6.95 0.57 11.69
C ALA A 50 5.73 1.49 11.82
N VAL A 51 4.81 1.38 10.88
CA VAL A 51 3.61 2.21 10.92
C VAL A 51 2.76 1.88 12.15
N ALA A 52 2.71 0.61 12.53
CA ALA A 52 1.96 0.20 13.71
C ALA A 52 2.55 0.79 14.98
N ARG A 53 3.86 1.04 14.99
CA ARG A 53 4.52 1.69 16.14
C ARG A 53 4.40 3.21 16.09
N GLY A 54 3.74 3.76 15.09
CA GLY A 54 3.62 5.20 14.94
C GLY A 54 4.75 5.87 14.21
N GLU A 55 5.63 5.08 13.59
CA GLU A 55 6.74 5.65 12.84
C GLU A 55 6.33 5.96 11.41
N GLU A 56 7.03 6.89 10.81
CA GLU A 56 6.84 7.21 9.42
C GLU A 56 7.86 6.46 8.59
N VAL A 57 7.43 5.93 7.45
CA VAL A 57 8.34 5.25 6.53
C VAL A 57 8.38 6.05 5.26
N SER A 58 9.52 6.66 4.98
CA SER A 58 9.69 7.51 3.81
C SER A 58 10.48 6.76 2.75
N LEU A 59 9.89 6.64 1.56
CA LEU A 59 10.51 5.94 0.44
C LEU A 59 10.71 6.94 -0.69
N PRO A 60 11.92 7.42 -0.88
CA PRO A 60 12.18 8.43 -1.92
C PRO A 60 11.72 7.98 -3.28
N GLY A 61 11.05 8.85 -3.99
CA GLY A 61 10.54 8.54 -5.32
C GLY A 61 9.23 7.77 -5.34
N PHE A 62 8.77 7.30 -4.18
CA PHE A 62 7.53 6.55 -4.12
C PHE A 62 6.51 7.27 -3.24
N GLY A 63 6.82 7.43 -1.97
CA GLY A 63 5.89 8.08 -1.06
C GLY A 63 6.23 7.81 0.38
N LYS A 64 5.29 8.14 1.23
CA LYS A 64 5.49 8.04 2.65
C LYS A 64 4.31 7.36 3.30
N PHE A 65 4.58 6.39 4.16
CA PHE A 65 3.55 5.73 4.95
C PHE A 65 3.59 6.28 6.37
N SER A 66 2.43 6.57 6.91
CA SER A 66 2.35 7.05 8.28
C SER A 66 1.04 6.53 8.88
N SER A 67 0.86 6.78 10.15
CA SER A 67 -0.38 6.39 10.80
C SER A 67 -1.08 7.63 11.31
N LYS A 68 -2.39 7.55 11.39
CA LYS A 68 -3.19 8.63 11.92
C LYS A 68 -4.15 8.03 12.92
N ALA A 69 -4.08 8.54 14.14
CA ALA A 69 -4.94 8.07 15.20
C ALA A 69 -6.17 8.95 15.30
N ARG A 70 -7.27 8.32 15.64
CA ARG A 70 -8.50 9.03 15.93
C ARG A 70 -8.96 8.62 17.30
N ASP A 71 -9.33 9.61 18.10
CA ASP A 71 -9.83 9.36 19.44
C ASP A 71 -11.23 8.79 19.38
N ALA A 72 -11.62 8.12 20.44
CA ALA A 72 -12.98 7.66 20.58
C ALA A 72 -13.91 8.87 20.60
N ARG A 73 -15.07 8.71 20.04
CA ARG A 73 -16.02 9.81 19.98
C ARG A 73 -17.44 9.27 19.90
N THR A 74 -18.41 10.17 20.07
CA THR A 74 -19.80 9.80 19.98
C THR A 74 -20.28 10.17 18.58
N GLY A 75 -20.90 9.22 17.91
CA GLY A 75 -21.51 9.44 16.60
C GLY A 75 -22.97 9.11 16.65
N ARG A 76 -23.60 9.05 15.50
CA ARG A 76 -24.99 8.67 15.41
C ARG A 76 -25.15 7.57 14.40
N ASN A 77 -26.04 6.66 14.72
CA ASN A 77 -26.40 5.59 13.82
C ASN A 77 -27.28 6.20 12.73
N PRO A 78 -26.85 6.20 11.48
CA PRO A 78 -27.65 6.83 10.41
C PRO A 78 -28.99 6.17 10.18
N ARG A 79 -29.15 4.97 10.68
CA ARG A 79 -30.37 4.26 10.48
C ARG A 79 -31.41 4.56 11.53
N THR A 80 -31.01 4.70 12.76
CA THR A 80 -31.92 4.91 13.86
C THR A 80 -31.83 6.29 14.46
N GLY A 81 -30.78 7.01 14.18
CA GLY A 81 -30.55 8.32 14.78
C GLY A 81 -30.05 8.26 16.20
N GLU A 82 -29.82 7.07 16.72
CA GLU A 82 -29.38 6.92 18.10
C GLU A 82 -27.89 7.18 18.23
N ALA A 83 -27.49 7.72 19.39
CA ALA A 83 -26.09 7.96 19.67
C ALA A 83 -25.38 6.63 19.81
N MET A 84 -24.16 6.57 19.31
CA MET A 84 -23.35 5.37 19.44
C MET A 84 -21.92 5.78 19.68
N GLU A 85 -21.15 4.92 20.32
CA GLU A 85 -19.76 5.19 20.56
C GLU A 85 -18.93 4.68 19.44
N ILE A 86 -18.06 5.52 18.93
CA ILE A 86 -17.11 5.13 17.90
C ILE A 86 -15.77 5.00 18.60
N ALA A 87 -15.24 3.79 18.60
CA ALA A 87 -14.00 3.50 19.30
C ALA A 87 -12.81 4.22 18.67
N ALA A 88 -11.80 4.44 19.46
CA ALA A 88 -10.54 4.97 18.95
C ALA A 88 -9.98 4.01 17.91
N SER A 89 -9.34 4.54 16.89
CA SER A 89 -8.79 3.72 15.83
C SER A 89 -7.53 4.36 15.26
N THR A 90 -6.76 3.55 14.55
CA THR A 90 -5.55 4.04 13.88
C THR A 90 -5.63 3.60 12.43
N LYS A 91 -5.34 4.51 11.55
CA LYS A 91 -5.36 4.21 10.13
C LYS A 91 -4.00 4.44 9.53
N MET A 92 -3.69 3.65 8.51
CA MET A 92 -2.49 3.89 7.73
C MET A 92 -2.80 4.91 6.65
N VAL A 93 -1.91 5.87 6.47
CA VAL A 93 -2.05 6.91 5.46
C VAL A 93 -0.86 6.83 4.54
N PHE A 94 -1.11 6.86 3.25
CA PHE A 94 -0.04 6.90 2.25
C PHE A 94 -0.08 8.23 1.53
N THR A 95 1.06 8.91 1.51
CA THR A 95 1.20 10.17 0.80
C THR A 95 2.18 9.96 -0.34
N PRO A 96 1.73 10.03 -1.59
CA PRO A 96 2.64 9.78 -2.72
C PRO A 96 3.68 10.89 -2.87
N ALA A 97 4.88 10.50 -3.28
CA ALA A 97 5.92 11.46 -3.57
C ALA A 97 5.61 12.16 -4.88
N LYS A 98 6.25 13.29 -5.10
CA LYS A 98 6.02 14.06 -6.33
C LYS A 98 6.28 13.21 -7.57
N ALA A 99 7.36 12.44 -7.56
CA ALA A 99 7.68 11.60 -8.71
C ALA A 99 6.56 10.61 -9.01
N LEU A 100 5.94 10.06 -7.97
CA LEU A 100 4.85 9.13 -8.16
C LEU A 100 3.60 9.85 -8.65
N LYS A 101 3.31 11.03 -8.12
CA LYS A 101 2.19 11.84 -8.59
C LYS A 101 2.34 12.17 -10.06
N ASP A 102 3.55 12.50 -10.47
CA ASP A 102 3.82 12.83 -11.87
C ASP A 102 3.53 11.65 -12.78
N LYS A 103 3.85 10.45 -12.33
CA LYS A 103 3.53 9.26 -13.10
C LYS A 103 2.02 9.07 -13.25
N LEU A 104 1.28 9.40 -12.22
CA LEU A 104 -0.16 9.23 -12.24
C LEU A 104 -0.86 10.26 -13.11
N SER A 105 -0.21 11.41 -13.29
CA SER A 105 -0.78 12.50 -14.08
C SER A 105 -0.46 12.41 -15.55
N SER A 106 0.45 11.57 -15.94
CA SER A 106 0.90 11.50 -17.35
C SER A 106 -0.07 10.82 -18.25
#